data_5401e3e6df634c2d12f628ea069a71ba
#
_entry.id   5401e3e6df634c2d12f628ea069a71ba
#
_cell.length_a   1.000
_cell.length_b   1.000
_cell.length_c   1.000
_cell.angle_alpha   90.00
_cell.angle_beta   90.00
_cell.angle_gamma   90.00
#
_symmetry.space_group_name_H-M   'P 1'
#
loop_
_entity.id
_entity.type
_entity.pdbx_description
1 polymer ?
#
loop_
_entity_poly.entity_id
_entity_poly.type
_entity_poly.pdbx_seq_one_letter_code
_entity_poly.pdbx_strand_id
1 'polypeptide(L)'
;MPLLPSLILAFGISSSVQAALSGYAPVPATCPSTPLVRSATGISASESSYISSRAPVASAALGAWLTKVNSAFSTANLPAVALTTSGGGLRSLLTGAGVIQALDSRDSNAGTSGLYQGLTYQAGLSGGGWLLSSFAGNNYPTISNLETTLWTTAFADSLLVPENLEAGGAYAQISDDVVAKNAAGYPPTIVDVYGRLLAYQLLKGTDGGVAIELSSITGFSNFTGHNVPFPIITSLNVETATGVCTPPNNTVIYEFSPYEFGSFDSGVNAFTQTKYLGTSLSNGSPTKTTCETNYDNLGYILGTSSDIFNELCTTFPLVADVPGILANISAIVAQTHALTFMDEYATYPNPFYKYTHSTLVQAQPELTLVDGGESHQNNPSSPSSSPPAASASFW
;
A
#
# COMPACT_ATOMS: atom_id res chain seq x y z
N MET A 1 -24.15 71.26 23.65
CA MET A 1 -24.43 69.83 23.66
C MET A 1 -23.56 69.22 22.54
N PRO A 2 -22.49 68.51 22.84
CA PRO A 2 -21.69 67.88 21.82
C PRO A 2 -22.20 66.44 21.59
N LEU A 3 -22.33 66.06 20.35
CA LEU A 3 -22.64 64.70 19.85
C LEU A 3 -21.44 63.80 20.03
N LEU A 4 -21.62 62.69 20.77
CA LEU A 4 -20.63 61.57 20.78
C LEU A 4 -20.73 60.74 19.49
N PRO A 5 -19.62 60.33 18.88
CA PRO A 5 -19.63 59.35 17.84
C PRO A 5 -19.64 57.95 18.44
N SER A 6 -20.62 57.14 18.01
CA SER A 6 -20.71 55.72 18.35
C SER A 6 -19.60 54.94 17.61
N LEU A 7 -18.71 54.35 18.41
CA LEU A 7 -17.68 53.42 17.91
C LEU A 7 -18.33 52.05 17.71
N ILE A 8 -18.55 51.65 16.46
CA ILE A 8 -18.95 50.27 16.09
C ILE A 8 -17.70 49.40 16.06
N LEU A 9 -17.53 48.56 17.08
CA LEU A 9 -16.51 47.53 17.14
C LEU A 9 -17.01 46.34 16.29
N ALA A 10 -16.50 46.20 15.07
CA ALA A 10 -16.70 45.01 14.26
C ALA A 10 -15.83 43.91 14.82
N PHE A 11 -16.40 42.98 15.57
CA PHE A 11 -15.76 41.68 15.88
C PHE A 11 -15.76 40.85 14.61
N GLY A 12 -14.64 40.80 13.94
CA GLY A 12 -14.37 39.82 12.90
C GLY A 12 -14.28 38.44 13.58
N ILE A 13 -15.34 37.64 13.47
CA ILE A 13 -15.30 36.22 13.79
C ILE A 13 -14.50 35.57 12.66
N SER A 14 -13.22 35.37 12.87
CA SER A 14 -12.44 34.43 12.05
C SER A 14 -12.96 33.03 12.36
N SER A 15 -13.93 32.58 11.58
CA SER A 15 -14.27 31.16 11.52
C SER A 15 -13.09 30.45 10.89
N SER A 16 -12.14 30.00 11.70
CA SER A 16 -11.26 28.91 11.31
C SER A 16 -12.17 27.69 11.14
N VAL A 17 -12.58 27.43 9.92
CA VAL A 17 -13.09 26.14 9.52
C VAL A 17 -11.91 25.19 9.70
N GLN A 18 -11.84 24.59 10.89
CA GLN A 18 -10.99 23.46 11.12
C GLN A 18 -11.65 22.33 10.33
N ALA A 19 -11.21 22.14 9.08
CA ALA A 19 -11.58 20.96 8.32
C ALA A 19 -11.26 19.78 9.25
N ALA A 20 -12.28 18.98 9.56
CA ALA A 20 -12.07 17.73 10.27
C ALA A 20 -10.96 17.00 9.47
N LEU A 21 -9.84 16.71 10.17
CA LEU A 21 -8.73 16.01 9.54
C LEU A 21 -9.31 14.73 8.96
N SER A 22 -9.34 14.62 7.63
CA SER A 22 -9.73 13.38 6.99
C SER A 22 -8.69 12.35 7.44
N GLY A 23 -9.12 11.10 7.72
CA GLY A 23 -8.20 10.04 8.11
C GLY A 23 -7.16 9.70 7.04
N TYR A 24 -7.21 10.38 5.90
CA TYR A 24 -6.32 10.21 4.74
C TYR A 24 -5.11 11.15 4.76
N ALA A 25 -5.29 12.38 5.22
CA ALA A 25 -4.21 13.37 5.18
C ALA A 25 -3.08 13.03 6.16
N PRO A 26 -1.81 13.22 5.79
CA PRO A 26 -0.69 13.12 6.72
C PRO A 26 -0.84 14.06 7.91
N VAL A 27 -0.43 13.60 9.07
CA VAL A 27 -0.51 14.37 10.32
C VAL A 27 0.83 14.40 11.05
N PRO A 28 1.19 15.54 11.67
CA PRO A 28 2.39 15.64 12.47
C PRO A 28 2.38 14.68 13.66
N ALA A 29 3.52 14.06 13.91
CA ALA A 29 3.73 13.12 15.01
C ALA A 29 5.10 13.34 15.66
N THR A 30 5.27 12.80 16.87
CA THR A 30 6.58 12.75 17.51
C THR A 30 7.47 11.77 16.76
N CYS A 31 8.69 12.21 16.40
CA CYS A 31 9.67 11.29 15.82
C CYS A 31 10.10 10.23 16.82
N PRO A 32 10.38 8.99 16.36
CA PRO A 32 10.93 7.96 17.22
C PRO A 32 12.36 8.34 17.64
N SER A 33 12.82 7.77 18.75
CA SER A 33 14.21 7.94 19.21
C SER A 33 15.22 7.11 18.39
N THR A 34 14.73 6.13 17.63
CA THR A 34 15.55 5.29 16.74
C THR A 34 15.72 5.95 15.37
N PRO A 35 16.82 5.68 14.66
CA PRO A 35 16.97 6.14 13.28
C PRO A 35 15.80 5.72 12.41
N LEU A 36 15.34 6.61 11.53
CA LEU A 36 14.25 6.32 10.60
C LEU A 36 14.73 5.48 9.41
N VAL A 37 15.98 5.66 9.00
CA VAL A 37 16.59 4.94 7.87
C VAL A 37 17.70 4.02 8.36
N ARG A 38 17.77 2.86 7.79
CA ARG A 38 18.85 1.88 7.98
C ARG A 38 19.37 1.34 6.66
N SER A 39 20.60 0.86 6.63
CA SER A 39 21.13 0.10 5.49
C SER A 39 20.44 -1.26 5.35
N ALA A 40 20.27 -1.73 4.11
CA ALA A 40 19.64 -3.01 3.77
C ALA A 40 20.60 -4.20 3.92
N THR A 41 21.26 -4.33 5.07
CA THR A 41 22.19 -5.44 5.35
C THR A 41 21.48 -6.76 5.70
N GLY A 42 20.16 -6.74 5.77
CA GLY A 42 19.27 -7.85 6.10
C GLY A 42 17.87 -7.33 6.42
N ILE A 43 16.96 -8.24 6.79
CA ILE A 43 15.62 -7.87 7.27
C ILE A 43 15.71 -7.10 8.59
N SER A 44 14.68 -6.32 8.91
CA SER A 44 14.63 -5.56 10.16
C SER A 44 14.55 -6.46 11.39
N ALA A 45 14.90 -5.90 12.55
CA ALA A 45 14.73 -6.61 13.83
C ALA A 45 13.25 -6.96 14.09
N SER A 46 12.31 -6.07 13.69
CA SER A 46 10.87 -6.29 13.84
C SER A 46 10.38 -7.43 12.96
N GLU A 47 10.79 -7.45 11.69
CA GLU A 47 10.48 -8.53 10.77
C GLU A 47 11.10 -9.85 11.23
N SER A 48 12.38 -9.84 11.60
CA SER A 48 13.07 -11.01 12.13
C SER A 48 12.37 -11.59 13.35
N SER A 49 11.89 -10.73 14.26
CA SER A 49 11.09 -11.14 15.42
C SER A 49 9.76 -11.77 15.01
N TYR A 50 9.07 -11.14 14.05
CA TYR A 50 7.82 -11.68 13.52
C TYR A 50 8.03 -13.07 12.91
N ILE A 51 9.02 -13.21 12.01
CA ILE A 51 9.31 -14.47 11.33
C ILE A 51 9.73 -15.56 12.31
N SER A 52 10.54 -15.22 13.31
CA SER A 52 10.93 -16.17 14.37
C SER A 52 9.73 -16.68 15.16
N SER A 53 8.76 -15.82 15.43
CA SER A 53 7.53 -16.20 16.13
C SER A 53 6.55 -16.95 15.23
N ARG A 54 6.53 -16.64 13.93
CA ARG A 54 5.71 -17.30 12.92
C ARG A 54 6.23 -18.71 12.57
N ALA A 55 7.54 -18.91 12.55
CA ALA A 55 8.18 -20.14 12.08
C ALA A 55 7.64 -21.41 12.72
N PRO A 56 7.45 -21.52 14.06
CA PRO A 56 6.91 -22.75 14.67
C PRO A 56 5.47 -23.01 14.23
N VAL A 57 4.64 -21.99 14.06
CA VAL A 57 3.24 -22.09 13.60
C VAL A 57 3.20 -22.57 12.14
N ALA A 58 3.98 -21.94 11.27
CA ALA A 58 4.05 -22.29 9.86
C ALA A 58 4.64 -23.71 9.65
N SER A 59 5.72 -24.04 10.34
CA SER A 59 6.34 -25.37 10.25
C SER A 59 5.41 -26.49 10.74
N ALA A 60 4.67 -26.26 11.83
CA ALA A 60 3.70 -27.24 12.33
C ALA A 60 2.58 -27.49 11.28
N ALA A 61 2.04 -26.42 10.68
CA ALA A 61 0.99 -26.52 9.67
C ALA A 61 1.50 -27.21 8.39
N LEU A 62 2.67 -26.80 7.90
CA LEU A 62 3.30 -27.38 6.71
C LEU A 62 3.61 -28.86 6.94
N GLY A 63 4.19 -29.21 8.10
CA GLY A 63 4.50 -30.59 8.48
C GLY A 63 3.26 -31.46 8.56
N ALA A 64 2.18 -30.96 9.14
CA ALA A 64 0.90 -31.67 9.20
C ALA A 64 0.32 -31.95 7.80
N TRP A 65 0.38 -30.96 6.91
CA TRP A 65 -0.05 -31.14 5.53
C TRP A 65 0.80 -32.16 4.77
N LEU A 66 2.15 -32.03 4.85
CA LEU A 66 3.07 -32.96 4.19
C LEU A 66 2.89 -34.39 4.66
N THR A 67 2.75 -34.61 5.96
CA THR A 67 2.52 -35.93 6.54
C THR A 67 1.17 -36.52 6.13
N LYS A 68 0.13 -35.68 5.96
CA LYS A 68 -1.17 -36.09 5.43
C LYS A 68 -1.06 -36.59 3.99
N VAL A 69 -0.22 -35.94 3.16
CA VAL A 69 0.02 -36.31 1.76
C VAL A 69 0.90 -37.54 1.67
N ASN A 70 1.95 -37.62 2.47
CA ASN A 70 2.86 -38.75 2.56
C ASN A 70 3.40 -38.91 3.98
N SER A 71 2.95 -39.95 4.68
CA SER A 71 3.32 -40.23 6.06
C SER A 71 4.80 -40.52 6.28
N ALA A 72 5.56 -40.84 5.22
CA ALA A 72 7.01 -41.07 5.27
C ALA A 72 7.81 -39.76 5.05
N PHE A 73 7.17 -38.62 4.84
CA PHE A 73 7.85 -37.35 4.60
C PHE A 73 8.54 -36.85 5.88
N SER A 74 9.82 -36.51 5.78
CA SER A 74 10.57 -35.95 6.93
C SER A 74 10.17 -34.50 7.15
N THR A 75 9.73 -34.17 8.37
CA THR A 75 9.38 -32.81 8.80
C THR A 75 10.43 -32.17 9.71
N ALA A 76 11.63 -32.76 9.79
CA ALA A 76 12.67 -32.33 10.75
C ALA A 76 13.24 -30.93 10.43
N ASN A 77 13.33 -30.56 9.15
CA ASN A 77 13.88 -29.27 8.69
C ASN A 77 13.03 -28.77 7.52
N LEU A 78 11.91 -28.13 7.83
CA LEU A 78 11.03 -27.57 6.80
C LEU A 78 11.51 -26.16 6.41
N PRO A 79 11.49 -25.82 5.13
CA PRO A 79 11.85 -24.49 4.67
C PRO A 79 10.77 -23.47 5.05
N ALA A 80 11.13 -22.19 5.06
CA ALA A 80 10.15 -21.13 4.96
C ALA A 80 9.50 -21.17 3.58
N VAL A 81 8.17 -21.00 3.51
CA VAL A 81 7.40 -21.02 2.27
C VAL A 81 6.72 -19.69 2.09
N ALA A 82 6.73 -19.20 0.86
CA ALA A 82 6.05 -17.96 0.51
C ALA A 82 5.04 -18.20 -0.62
N LEU A 83 3.99 -17.39 -0.63
CA LEU A 83 3.03 -17.28 -1.73
C LEU A 83 3.21 -15.92 -2.41
N THR A 84 3.36 -15.91 -3.72
CA THR A 84 3.33 -14.68 -4.51
C THR A 84 2.09 -14.64 -5.39
N THR A 85 1.46 -13.47 -5.48
CA THR A 85 0.29 -13.24 -6.34
C THR A 85 0.66 -12.24 -7.43
N SER A 86 0.44 -12.65 -8.69
CA SER A 86 0.76 -11.86 -9.88
C SER A 86 -0.11 -10.62 -10.02
N GLY A 87 0.34 -9.69 -10.87
CA GLY A 87 -0.49 -8.62 -11.41
C GLY A 87 -1.58 -9.13 -12.38
N GLY A 88 -2.44 -8.23 -12.82
CA GLY A 88 -3.53 -8.51 -13.75
C GLY A 88 -4.92 -8.04 -13.30
N GLY A 89 -4.97 -7.02 -12.43
CA GLY A 89 -6.20 -6.37 -12.00
C GLY A 89 -7.16 -7.33 -11.27
N LEU A 90 -8.45 -7.12 -11.48
CA LEU A 90 -9.51 -7.91 -10.83
C LEU A 90 -9.40 -9.42 -11.12
N ARG A 91 -8.94 -9.81 -12.30
CA ARG A 91 -8.73 -11.21 -12.65
C ARG A 91 -7.72 -11.87 -11.74
N SER A 92 -6.59 -11.21 -11.49
CA SER A 92 -5.56 -11.73 -10.58
C SER A 92 -6.05 -11.76 -9.13
N LEU A 93 -6.76 -10.73 -8.68
CA LEU A 93 -7.39 -10.72 -7.36
C LEU A 93 -8.29 -11.95 -7.18
N LEU A 94 -9.23 -12.17 -8.09
CA LEU A 94 -10.20 -13.26 -7.96
C LEU A 94 -9.56 -14.66 -8.11
N THR A 95 -8.61 -14.82 -9.04
CA THR A 95 -7.90 -16.09 -9.20
C THR A 95 -7.04 -16.39 -7.98
N GLY A 96 -6.29 -15.40 -7.49
CA GLY A 96 -5.48 -15.53 -6.28
C GLY A 96 -6.34 -15.81 -5.04
N ALA A 97 -7.50 -15.17 -4.93
CA ALA A 97 -8.47 -15.45 -3.87
C ALA A 97 -8.92 -16.91 -3.88
N GLY A 98 -9.31 -17.46 -5.05
CA GLY A 98 -9.67 -18.87 -5.16
C GLY A 98 -8.54 -19.83 -4.78
N VAL A 99 -7.29 -19.47 -5.09
CA VAL A 99 -6.10 -20.23 -4.65
C VAL A 99 -5.99 -20.18 -3.12
N ILE A 100 -6.02 -18.98 -2.52
CA ILE A 100 -5.94 -18.84 -1.06
C ILE A 100 -7.08 -19.60 -0.38
N GLN A 101 -8.31 -19.50 -0.89
CA GLN A 101 -9.47 -20.23 -0.38
C GLN A 101 -9.20 -21.74 -0.35
N ALA A 102 -8.68 -22.31 -1.45
CA ALA A 102 -8.36 -23.72 -1.52
C ALA A 102 -7.22 -24.17 -0.59
N LEU A 103 -6.30 -23.25 -0.25
CA LEU A 103 -5.16 -23.51 0.62
C LEU A 103 -5.49 -23.31 2.12
N ASP A 104 -6.48 -22.50 2.45
CA ASP A 104 -6.82 -22.10 3.83
C ASP A 104 -7.70 -23.15 4.52
N SER A 105 -7.21 -23.73 5.62
CA SER A 105 -7.98 -24.73 6.37
C SER A 105 -9.21 -24.17 7.09
N ARG A 106 -9.32 -22.84 7.19
CA ARG A 106 -10.52 -22.16 7.74
C ARG A 106 -11.64 -22.04 6.72
N ASP A 107 -11.33 -22.20 5.43
CA ASP A 107 -12.23 -21.88 4.30
C ASP A 107 -12.47 -23.08 3.36
N SER A 108 -11.63 -24.11 3.40
CA SER A 108 -11.69 -25.24 2.47
C SER A 108 -11.35 -26.57 3.14
N ASN A 109 -11.97 -27.64 2.61
CA ASN A 109 -11.63 -29.04 2.92
C ASN A 109 -10.91 -29.74 1.74
N ALA A 110 -10.43 -28.98 0.73
CA ALA A 110 -9.67 -29.52 -0.38
C ALA A 110 -8.41 -30.25 0.06
N GLY A 111 -7.80 -31.06 -0.81
CA GLY A 111 -6.54 -31.76 -0.52
C GLY A 111 -5.37 -30.83 -0.19
N THR A 112 -5.45 -29.57 -0.64
CA THR A 112 -4.49 -28.50 -0.41
C THR A 112 -4.74 -27.69 0.86
N SER A 113 -5.88 -27.93 1.54
CA SER A 113 -6.28 -27.23 2.77
C SER A 113 -5.24 -27.40 3.88
N GLY A 114 -4.85 -26.28 4.48
CA GLY A 114 -3.79 -26.19 5.51
C GLY A 114 -2.45 -25.65 5.00
N LEU A 115 -2.23 -25.61 3.68
CA LEU A 115 -1.00 -25.03 3.12
C LEU A 115 -0.88 -23.53 3.38
N TYR A 116 -1.98 -22.77 3.38
CA TYR A 116 -1.95 -21.35 3.69
C TYR A 116 -1.38 -21.08 5.08
N GLN A 117 -1.74 -21.91 6.07
CA GLN A 117 -1.22 -21.79 7.43
C GLN A 117 0.29 -22.11 7.51
N GLY A 118 0.82 -22.86 6.53
CA GLY A 118 2.25 -23.16 6.40
C GLY A 118 3.10 -22.05 5.78
N LEU A 119 2.48 -20.95 5.30
CA LEU A 119 3.21 -19.85 4.71
C LEU A 119 3.90 -18.98 5.76
N THR A 120 5.11 -18.53 5.44
CA THR A 120 5.87 -17.55 6.23
C THR A 120 5.71 -16.15 5.66
N TYR A 121 5.70 -16.01 4.34
CA TYR A 121 5.54 -14.75 3.63
C TYR A 121 4.41 -14.82 2.61
N GLN A 122 3.83 -13.67 2.33
CA GLN A 122 2.92 -13.49 1.21
C GLN A 122 3.24 -12.17 0.52
N ALA A 123 3.49 -12.20 -0.79
CA ALA A 123 3.78 -11.01 -1.57
C ALA A 123 2.78 -10.83 -2.72
N GLY A 124 2.55 -9.56 -3.09
CA GLY A 124 1.67 -9.21 -4.20
C GLY A 124 2.09 -7.91 -4.86
N LEU A 125 1.76 -7.78 -6.14
CA LEU A 125 1.87 -6.54 -6.91
C LEU A 125 0.60 -6.35 -7.73
N SER A 126 0.26 -5.09 -8.07
CA SER A 126 -0.90 -4.79 -8.91
C SER A 126 -2.19 -5.46 -8.39
N GLY A 127 -2.91 -6.20 -9.21
CA GLY A 127 -4.09 -6.97 -8.78
C GLY A 127 -3.82 -8.00 -7.67
N GLY A 128 -2.61 -8.56 -7.59
CA GLY A 128 -2.16 -9.37 -6.46
C GLY A 128 -1.93 -8.56 -5.18
N GLY A 129 -1.47 -7.33 -5.33
CA GLY A 129 -1.40 -6.33 -4.25
C GLY A 129 -2.79 -5.96 -3.73
N TRP A 130 -3.80 -5.85 -4.61
CA TRP A 130 -5.20 -5.63 -4.21
C TRP A 130 -5.72 -6.75 -3.33
N LEU A 131 -5.49 -8.01 -3.76
CA LEU A 131 -5.87 -9.18 -2.97
C LEU A 131 -5.20 -9.17 -1.59
N LEU A 132 -3.88 -9.00 -1.56
CA LEU A 132 -3.12 -9.00 -0.32
C LEU A 132 -3.56 -7.87 0.61
N SER A 133 -3.77 -6.67 0.09
CA SER A 133 -4.23 -5.52 0.88
C SER A 133 -5.66 -5.71 1.40
N SER A 134 -6.58 -6.22 0.56
CA SER A 134 -7.94 -6.52 1.01
C SER A 134 -7.94 -7.58 2.10
N PHE A 135 -7.07 -8.57 1.98
CA PHE A 135 -6.95 -9.64 2.96
C PHE A 135 -6.31 -9.16 4.27
N ALA A 136 -5.16 -8.51 4.19
CA ALA A 136 -4.41 -8.03 5.35
C ALA A 136 -5.10 -6.84 6.03
N GLY A 137 -5.57 -5.86 5.26
CA GLY A 137 -6.24 -4.66 5.77
C GLY A 137 -7.56 -4.94 6.47
N ASN A 138 -8.21 -6.08 6.18
CA ASN A 138 -9.40 -6.55 6.87
C ASN A 138 -9.10 -7.58 7.98
N ASN A 139 -7.85 -7.63 8.48
CA ASN A 139 -7.40 -8.55 9.53
C ASN A 139 -7.48 -10.03 9.14
N TYR A 140 -7.17 -10.36 7.88
CA TYR A 140 -7.06 -11.73 7.36
C TYR A 140 -8.31 -12.60 7.64
N PRO A 141 -9.52 -12.19 7.22
CA PRO A 141 -10.70 -13.05 7.29
C PRO A 141 -10.54 -14.22 6.32
N THR A 142 -11.49 -15.13 6.27
CA THR A 142 -11.53 -16.11 5.16
C THR A 142 -11.90 -15.41 3.85
N ILE A 143 -11.55 -16.00 2.70
CA ILE A 143 -11.94 -15.46 1.39
C ILE A 143 -13.46 -15.50 1.24
N SER A 144 -14.12 -16.59 1.64
CA SER A 144 -15.58 -16.68 1.66
C SER A 144 -16.23 -15.57 2.49
N ASN A 145 -15.59 -15.12 3.57
CA ASN A 145 -16.07 -13.98 4.35
C ASN A 145 -15.91 -12.66 3.58
N LEU A 146 -14.77 -12.42 2.92
CA LEU A 146 -14.58 -11.22 2.09
C LEU A 146 -15.58 -11.19 0.94
N GLU A 147 -15.77 -12.31 0.25
CA GLU A 147 -16.71 -12.45 -0.84
C GLU A 147 -18.13 -12.05 -0.39
N THR A 148 -18.62 -12.64 0.70
CA THR A 148 -19.99 -12.45 1.15
C THR A 148 -20.24 -11.11 1.87
N THR A 149 -19.24 -10.54 2.53
CA THR A 149 -19.42 -9.36 3.38
C THR A 149 -18.87 -8.06 2.78
N LEU A 150 -18.14 -8.13 1.66
CA LEU A 150 -17.54 -6.99 1.00
C LEU A 150 -17.64 -7.08 -0.52
N TRP A 151 -17.00 -8.07 -1.15
CA TRP A 151 -16.75 -8.06 -2.59
C TRP A 151 -18.00 -8.22 -3.44
N THR A 152 -18.96 -9.07 -3.03
CA THR A 152 -20.22 -9.28 -3.77
C THR A 152 -20.96 -7.95 -3.95
N THR A 153 -21.00 -7.11 -2.93
CA THR A 153 -21.61 -5.78 -2.99
C THR A 153 -20.68 -4.78 -3.69
N ALA A 154 -19.42 -4.74 -3.28
CA ALA A 154 -18.47 -3.73 -3.75
C ALA A 154 -18.17 -3.81 -5.26
N PHE A 155 -18.30 -4.97 -5.87
CA PHE A 155 -18.07 -5.18 -7.31
C PHE A 155 -19.36 -5.39 -8.11
N ALA A 156 -20.54 -5.14 -7.52
CA ALA A 156 -21.83 -5.38 -8.19
C ALA A 156 -21.98 -4.56 -9.49
N ASP A 157 -21.53 -3.31 -9.48
CA ASP A 157 -21.67 -2.42 -10.62
C ASP A 157 -20.46 -2.46 -11.56
N SER A 158 -19.27 -2.28 -11.05
CA SER A 158 -18.02 -2.34 -11.82
C SER A 158 -16.79 -2.15 -10.90
N LEU A 159 -15.59 -2.43 -11.41
CA LEU A 159 -14.35 -1.98 -10.81
C LEU A 159 -14.30 -0.44 -10.80
N LEU A 160 -13.88 0.15 -9.68
CA LEU A 160 -13.83 1.59 -9.42
C LEU A 160 -15.20 2.31 -9.45
N VAL A 161 -16.28 1.54 -9.32
CA VAL A 161 -17.64 2.06 -9.16
C VAL A 161 -18.21 1.47 -7.86
N PRO A 162 -17.84 1.98 -6.69
CA PRO A 162 -18.41 1.50 -5.44
C PRO A 162 -19.92 1.75 -5.39
N GLU A 163 -20.69 0.79 -4.90
CA GLU A 163 -22.15 0.84 -4.85
C GLU A 163 -22.71 2.11 -4.20
N ASN A 164 -21.97 2.68 -3.26
CA ASN A 164 -22.36 3.91 -2.57
C ASN A 164 -22.15 5.20 -3.39
N LEU A 165 -21.69 5.11 -4.63
CA LEU A 165 -21.50 6.29 -5.50
C LEU A 165 -22.80 6.99 -5.82
N GLU A 166 -23.89 6.26 -6.02
CA GLU A 166 -25.21 6.83 -6.33
C GLU A 166 -25.70 7.79 -5.25
N ALA A 167 -25.32 7.55 -4.00
CA ALA A 167 -25.63 8.47 -2.89
C ALA A 167 -24.78 9.76 -2.90
N GLY A 168 -23.86 9.95 -3.86
CA GLY A 168 -22.98 11.12 -3.94
C GLY A 168 -21.93 11.20 -2.81
N GLY A 169 -21.94 10.29 -1.83
CA GLY A 169 -21.11 10.36 -0.64
C GLY A 169 -19.66 10.00 -0.88
N ALA A 170 -19.39 8.88 -1.56
CA ALA A 170 -18.02 8.39 -1.76
C ALA A 170 -17.15 9.35 -2.57
N TYR A 171 -17.65 9.88 -3.68
CA TYR A 171 -16.89 10.83 -4.50
C TYR A 171 -16.61 12.15 -3.77
N ALA A 172 -17.59 12.67 -3.04
CA ALA A 172 -17.39 13.88 -2.26
C ALA A 172 -16.33 13.64 -1.16
N GLN A 173 -16.40 12.49 -0.48
CA GLN A 173 -15.43 12.13 0.55
C GLN A 173 -14.01 11.94 -0.02
N ILE A 174 -13.87 11.26 -1.16
CA ILE A 174 -12.58 11.12 -1.85
C ILE A 174 -12.03 12.50 -2.24
N SER A 175 -12.89 13.40 -2.74
CA SER A 175 -12.49 14.78 -3.04
C SER A 175 -11.99 15.51 -1.78
N ASP A 176 -12.70 15.39 -0.67
CA ASP A 176 -12.31 16.01 0.61
C ASP A 176 -10.98 15.42 1.13
N ASP A 177 -10.77 14.13 1.02
CA ASP A 177 -9.53 13.44 1.38
C ASP A 177 -8.33 13.99 0.60
N VAL A 178 -8.47 14.10 -0.71
CA VAL A 178 -7.43 14.60 -1.62
C VAL A 178 -7.13 16.08 -1.35
N VAL A 179 -8.17 16.90 -1.13
CA VAL A 179 -8.01 18.31 -0.74
C VAL A 179 -7.31 18.44 0.62
N ALA A 180 -7.65 17.58 1.58
CA ALA A 180 -7.01 17.59 2.91
C ALA A 180 -5.51 17.21 2.82
N LYS A 181 -5.15 16.22 1.99
CA LYS A 181 -3.74 15.86 1.73
C LYS A 181 -2.97 17.04 1.15
N ASN A 182 -3.56 17.74 0.16
CA ASN A 182 -2.96 18.94 -0.41
C ASN A 182 -2.79 20.06 0.63
N ALA A 183 -3.80 20.30 1.46
CA ALA A 183 -3.75 21.29 2.53
C ALA A 183 -2.70 20.97 3.61
N ALA A 184 -2.38 19.69 3.80
CA ALA A 184 -1.29 19.23 4.66
C ALA A 184 0.11 19.46 4.04
N GLY A 185 0.19 19.94 2.80
CA GLY A 185 1.43 20.26 2.10
C GLY A 185 1.98 19.11 1.24
N TYR A 186 1.16 18.12 0.93
CA TYR A 186 1.50 16.99 0.08
C TYR A 186 0.69 17.04 -1.21
N PRO A 187 1.29 17.44 -2.34
CA PRO A 187 0.59 17.47 -3.62
C PRO A 187 -0.01 16.11 -3.94
N PRO A 188 -1.31 16.02 -4.19
CA PRO A 188 -1.93 14.77 -4.57
C PRO A 188 -1.68 14.45 -6.04
N THR A 189 -1.77 13.17 -6.36
CA THR A 189 -1.62 12.63 -7.70
C THR A 189 -2.90 11.91 -8.13
N ILE A 190 -2.99 11.47 -9.38
CA ILE A 190 -4.11 10.64 -9.84
C ILE A 190 -4.25 9.36 -9.01
N VAL A 191 -3.13 8.87 -8.46
CA VAL A 191 -3.06 7.65 -7.64
C VAL A 191 -3.79 7.81 -6.31
N ASP A 192 -3.90 9.03 -5.77
CA ASP A 192 -4.70 9.30 -4.57
C ASP A 192 -6.18 8.99 -4.83
N VAL A 193 -6.73 9.50 -5.92
CA VAL A 193 -8.12 9.25 -6.32
C VAL A 193 -8.35 7.78 -6.63
N TYR A 194 -7.46 7.19 -7.42
CA TYR A 194 -7.51 5.79 -7.81
C TYR A 194 -7.43 4.85 -6.60
N GLY A 195 -6.45 5.06 -5.74
CA GLY A 195 -6.26 4.27 -4.53
C GLY A 195 -7.43 4.37 -3.54
N ARG A 196 -8.06 5.56 -3.44
CA ARG A 196 -9.27 5.73 -2.63
C ARG A 196 -10.48 4.99 -3.23
N LEU A 197 -10.66 5.03 -4.55
CA LEU A 197 -11.72 4.25 -5.22
C LEU A 197 -11.54 2.75 -4.99
N LEU A 198 -10.31 2.24 -5.12
CA LEU A 198 -10.00 0.85 -4.81
C LEU A 198 -10.26 0.52 -3.33
N ALA A 199 -9.89 1.42 -2.42
CA ALA A 199 -10.08 1.23 -0.98
C ALA A 199 -11.56 1.04 -0.62
N TYR A 200 -12.47 1.79 -1.23
CA TYR A 200 -13.91 1.60 -1.03
C TYR A 200 -14.42 0.21 -1.43
N GLN A 201 -13.73 -0.45 -2.35
CA GLN A 201 -14.12 -1.79 -2.81
C GLN A 201 -13.39 -2.91 -2.07
N LEU A 202 -12.24 -2.63 -1.47
CA LEU A 202 -11.34 -3.65 -0.95
C LEU A 202 -11.18 -3.62 0.57
N LEU A 203 -11.50 -2.51 1.22
CA LEU A 203 -11.30 -2.31 2.66
C LEU A 203 -12.64 -2.05 3.35
N LYS A 204 -12.83 -2.69 4.50
CA LYS A 204 -13.98 -2.45 5.39
C LYS A 204 -13.71 -1.23 6.27
N GLY A 205 -14.77 -0.60 6.72
CA GLY A 205 -14.70 0.54 7.64
C GLY A 205 -15.31 1.79 7.05
N THR A 206 -15.30 2.85 7.85
CA THR A 206 -15.84 4.15 7.44
C THR A 206 -15.07 4.68 6.23
N ASP A 207 -15.78 5.26 5.28
CA ASP A 207 -15.23 5.88 4.08
C ASP A 207 -14.22 4.99 3.34
N GLY A 208 -14.59 3.74 3.10
CA GLY A 208 -13.72 2.78 2.41
C GLY A 208 -12.43 2.48 3.17
N GLY A 209 -12.50 2.41 4.51
CA GLY A 209 -11.33 2.11 5.33
C GLY A 209 -10.25 3.19 5.30
N VAL A 210 -10.65 4.46 5.20
CA VAL A 210 -9.74 5.63 5.06
C VAL A 210 -8.65 5.70 6.13
N ALA A 211 -8.92 5.20 7.34
CA ALA A 211 -7.97 5.20 8.46
C ALA A 211 -7.09 3.93 8.52
N ILE A 212 -7.17 3.05 7.52
CA ILE A 212 -6.32 1.85 7.50
C ILE A 212 -4.97 2.21 6.88
N GLU A 213 -3.94 2.17 7.70
CA GLU A 213 -2.55 2.32 7.31
C GLU A 213 -1.89 0.95 7.17
N LEU A 214 -0.89 0.81 6.30
CA LEU A 214 -0.11 -0.43 6.20
C LEU A 214 0.56 -0.76 7.54
N SER A 215 1.12 0.24 8.21
CA SER A 215 1.74 0.07 9.53
C SER A 215 0.74 -0.33 10.63
N SER A 216 -0.55 0.02 10.49
CA SER A 216 -1.60 -0.35 11.44
C SER A 216 -1.87 -1.86 11.50
N ILE A 217 -1.53 -2.60 10.44
CA ILE A 217 -1.63 -4.07 10.40
C ILE A 217 -0.86 -4.71 11.54
N THR A 218 0.23 -4.10 12.01
CA THR A 218 1.01 -4.58 13.15
C THR A 218 0.21 -4.71 14.45
N GLY A 219 -0.92 -4.00 14.56
CA GLY A 219 -1.84 -4.07 15.70
C GLY A 219 -3.00 -5.05 15.52
N PHE A 220 -3.19 -5.64 14.35
CA PHE A 220 -4.31 -6.54 14.09
C PHE A 220 -4.12 -7.89 14.76
N SER A 221 -5.22 -8.47 15.25
CA SER A 221 -5.17 -9.69 16.10
C SER A 221 -4.55 -10.90 15.40
N ASN A 222 -4.81 -11.09 14.10
CA ASN A 222 -4.21 -12.19 13.35
C ASN A 222 -2.71 -11.98 13.11
N PHE A 223 -2.29 -10.72 12.96
CA PHE A 223 -0.87 -10.39 12.82
C PHE A 223 -0.14 -10.52 14.17
N THR A 224 -0.63 -9.90 15.23
CA THR A 224 -0.01 -10.02 16.59
C THR A 224 0.00 -11.45 17.13
N GLY A 225 -0.98 -12.26 16.71
CA GLY A 225 -1.03 -13.69 17.03
C GLY A 225 -0.12 -14.57 16.17
N HIS A 226 0.59 -13.98 15.19
CA HIS A 226 1.44 -14.68 14.21
C HIS A 226 0.69 -15.80 13.45
N ASN A 227 -0.62 -15.62 13.26
CA ASN A 227 -1.49 -16.61 12.60
C ASN A 227 -1.41 -16.57 11.07
N VAL A 228 -0.76 -15.54 10.51
CA VAL A 228 -0.77 -15.22 9.08
C VAL A 228 0.65 -15.00 8.54
N PRO A 229 0.87 -15.17 7.22
CA PRO A 229 2.16 -14.85 6.62
C PRO A 229 2.45 -13.33 6.69
N PHE A 230 3.73 -12.98 6.69
CA PHE A 230 4.20 -11.60 6.64
C PHE A 230 3.91 -10.99 5.26
N PRO A 231 3.19 -9.86 5.16
CA PRO A 231 2.79 -9.29 3.88
C PRO A 231 3.86 -8.37 3.32
N ILE A 232 4.08 -8.47 1.99
CA ILE A 232 4.96 -7.57 1.22
C ILE A 232 4.21 -7.15 -0.05
N ILE A 233 4.11 -5.83 -0.29
CA ILE A 233 3.58 -5.27 -1.52
C ILE A 233 4.74 -4.62 -2.26
N THR A 234 4.81 -4.78 -3.60
CA THR A 234 5.91 -4.22 -4.38
C THR A 234 5.44 -3.17 -5.38
N SER A 235 6.32 -2.21 -5.65
CA SER A 235 6.21 -1.20 -6.70
C SER A 235 7.56 -0.90 -7.32
N LEU A 236 7.58 -0.11 -8.38
CA LEU A 236 8.80 0.30 -9.07
C LEU A 236 9.03 1.78 -8.96
N ASN A 237 10.32 2.17 -8.97
CA ASN A 237 10.70 3.55 -9.19
C ASN A 237 10.63 3.90 -10.68
N VAL A 238 10.05 5.04 -10.99
CA VAL A 238 10.16 5.67 -12.29
C VAL A 238 11.08 6.87 -12.17
N GLU A 239 12.11 6.94 -13.02
CA GLU A 239 12.89 8.17 -13.14
C GLU A 239 12.06 9.16 -13.95
N THR A 240 11.54 10.18 -13.30
CA THR A 240 10.80 11.27 -13.94
C THR A 240 11.74 12.21 -14.68
N ALA A 241 12.20 11.81 -15.84
CA ALA A 241 12.70 12.76 -16.82
C ALA A 241 11.54 13.12 -17.76
N THR A 242 11.42 14.38 -18.15
CA THR A 242 10.39 14.84 -19.07
C THR A 242 10.32 13.93 -20.31
N GLY A 243 9.18 13.24 -20.48
CA GLY A 243 8.93 12.31 -21.59
C GLY A 243 9.37 10.85 -21.35
N VAL A 244 9.81 10.49 -20.15
CA VAL A 244 10.04 9.09 -19.77
C VAL A 244 8.81 8.59 -19.01
N CYS A 245 8.03 7.73 -19.63
CA CYS A 245 6.75 7.24 -19.11
C CYS A 245 6.86 5.84 -18.50
N THR A 246 7.81 5.06 -18.96
CA THR A 246 7.99 3.67 -18.53
C THR A 246 9.29 3.50 -17.76
N PRO A 247 9.29 2.70 -16.69
CA PRO A 247 10.51 2.42 -15.95
C PRO A 247 11.60 1.81 -16.87
N PRO A 248 12.86 2.19 -16.72
CA PRO A 248 13.94 1.54 -17.40
C PRO A 248 14.14 0.09 -16.91
N ASN A 249 14.71 -0.78 -17.75
CA ASN A 249 14.89 -2.21 -17.43
C ASN A 249 15.74 -2.49 -16.16
N ASN A 250 16.47 -1.51 -15.65
CA ASN A 250 17.30 -1.57 -14.45
C ASN A 250 16.70 -0.78 -13.28
N THR A 251 15.39 -0.52 -13.31
CA THR A 251 14.70 0.19 -12.25
C THR A 251 14.70 -0.58 -10.94
N VAL A 252 14.56 0.18 -9.85
CA VAL A 252 14.55 -0.35 -8.48
C VAL A 252 13.17 -0.89 -8.13
N ILE A 253 13.13 -2.08 -7.55
CA ILE A 253 11.94 -2.65 -6.93
C ILE A 253 11.89 -2.24 -5.46
N TYR A 254 10.82 -1.58 -5.06
CA TYR A 254 10.54 -1.22 -3.67
C TYR A 254 9.59 -2.22 -3.03
N GLU A 255 9.85 -2.50 -1.76
CA GLU A 255 9.02 -3.33 -0.89
C GLU A 255 8.32 -2.45 0.15
N PHE A 256 7.01 -2.63 0.26
CA PHE A 256 6.18 -2.10 1.34
C PHE A 256 5.81 -3.24 2.27
N SER A 257 6.16 -3.13 3.53
CA SER A 257 5.74 -4.04 4.60
C SER A 257 5.14 -3.25 5.76
N PRO A 258 4.44 -3.88 6.71
CA PRO A 258 3.92 -3.18 7.88
C PRO A 258 4.97 -2.48 8.74
N TYR A 259 6.24 -2.88 8.64
CA TYR A 259 7.33 -2.30 9.41
C TYR A 259 8.18 -1.33 8.62
N GLU A 260 8.50 -1.66 7.36
CA GLU A 260 9.48 -0.91 6.59
C GLU A 260 9.11 -0.80 5.11
N PHE A 261 9.57 0.30 4.51
CA PHE A 261 9.58 0.57 3.09
C PHE A 261 11.02 0.75 2.63
N GLY A 262 11.39 0.16 1.51
CA GLY A 262 12.72 0.31 0.95
C GLY A 262 13.06 -0.72 -0.11
N SER A 263 14.35 -0.91 -0.34
CA SER A 263 14.83 -1.84 -1.33
C SER A 263 16.17 -2.46 -0.94
N PHE A 264 16.34 -3.73 -1.28
CA PHE A 264 17.63 -4.43 -1.24
C PHE A 264 18.47 -4.17 -2.51
N ASP A 265 17.90 -3.56 -3.55
CA ASP A 265 18.64 -3.19 -4.75
C ASP A 265 19.81 -2.29 -4.41
N SER A 266 20.97 -2.56 -5.02
CA SER A 266 22.24 -1.87 -4.72
C SER A 266 22.19 -0.36 -4.94
N GLY A 267 21.27 0.13 -5.79
CA GLY A 267 21.08 1.55 -6.06
C GLY A 267 20.37 2.31 -4.93
N VAL A 268 19.60 1.61 -4.08
CA VAL A 268 18.94 2.14 -2.88
C VAL A 268 19.56 1.57 -1.62
N ASN A 269 19.62 0.27 -1.48
CA ASN A 269 20.26 -0.46 -0.39
C ASN A 269 19.93 0.09 1.02
N ALA A 270 18.66 0.45 1.23
CA ALA A 270 18.16 1.07 2.46
C ALA A 270 16.66 0.83 2.68
N PHE A 271 16.26 0.91 3.95
CA PHE A 271 14.87 0.85 4.39
C PHE A 271 14.56 1.98 5.37
N THR A 272 13.31 2.45 5.35
CA THR A 272 12.74 3.40 6.31
C THR A 272 11.53 2.80 7.00
N GLN A 273 11.16 3.33 8.18
CA GLN A 273 9.96 2.88 8.88
C GLN A 273 8.70 3.31 8.13
N THR A 274 7.85 2.37 7.72
CA THR A 274 6.62 2.58 6.93
C THR A 274 5.71 3.63 7.57
N LYS A 275 5.52 3.57 8.88
CA LYS A 275 4.69 4.50 9.65
C LYS A 275 5.05 5.98 9.43
N TYR A 276 6.31 6.28 9.14
CA TYR A 276 6.82 7.65 9.03
C TYR A 276 7.16 8.04 7.58
N LEU A 277 6.58 7.36 6.61
CA LEU A 277 6.90 7.50 5.19
C LEU A 277 6.67 8.91 4.63
N GLY A 278 5.74 9.70 5.23
CA GLY A 278 5.52 11.10 4.89
C GLY A 278 6.58 12.08 5.42
N THR A 279 7.53 11.61 6.25
CA THR A 279 8.53 12.51 6.87
C THR A 279 9.61 12.91 5.88
N SER A 280 9.81 14.23 5.71
CA SER A 280 10.93 14.74 4.93
C SER A 280 12.25 14.46 5.66
N LEU A 281 13.12 13.65 5.04
CA LEU A 281 14.40 13.24 5.58
C LEU A 281 15.56 13.84 4.78
N SER A 282 16.71 13.98 5.43
CA SER A 282 17.99 14.28 4.80
C SER A 282 19.07 13.44 5.48
N ASN A 283 19.75 12.60 4.72
CA ASN A 283 20.74 11.66 5.24
C ASN A 283 20.21 10.83 6.43
N GLY A 284 18.97 10.32 6.29
CA GLY A 284 18.31 9.48 7.29
C GLY A 284 17.76 10.18 8.52
N SER A 285 17.88 11.51 8.61
CA SER A 285 17.39 12.30 9.74
C SER A 285 16.23 13.21 9.33
N PRO A 286 15.22 13.42 10.19
CA PRO A 286 14.16 14.37 9.93
C PRO A 286 14.69 15.78 9.69
N THR A 287 14.12 16.48 8.71
CA THR A 287 14.48 17.88 8.42
C THR A 287 13.73 18.87 9.31
N LYS A 288 12.70 18.41 10.02
CA LYS A 288 11.89 19.16 10.99
C LYS A 288 11.96 18.50 12.36
N THR A 289 11.42 19.17 13.38
CA THR A 289 11.35 18.63 14.76
C THR A 289 10.24 17.59 14.93
N THR A 290 9.31 17.50 13.98
CA THR A 290 8.22 16.54 13.94
C THR A 290 8.39 15.60 12.75
N CYS A 291 7.93 14.38 12.92
CA CYS A 291 7.72 13.42 11.85
C CYS A 291 6.25 13.47 11.39
N GLU A 292 5.96 12.78 10.30
CA GLU A 292 4.61 12.70 9.74
C GLU A 292 4.17 11.23 9.71
N THR A 293 2.89 10.98 10.04
CA THR A 293 2.22 9.69 9.93
C THR A 293 1.03 9.79 8.97
N ASN A 294 0.33 8.70 8.72
CA ASN A 294 -0.79 8.58 7.75
C ASN A 294 -0.39 8.68 6.28
N TYR A 295 0.88 8.74 5.94
CA TYR A 295 1.29 8.69 4.52
C TYR A 295 1.27 7.27 3.97
N ASP A 296 1.32 6.29 4.83
CA ASP A 296 1.23 4.86 4.51
C ASP A 296 -0.22 4.35 4.48
N ASN A 297 -1.16 5.22 4.11
CA ASN A 297 -2.55 4.83 3.85
C ASN A 297 -2.61 3.63 2.90
N LEU A 298 -3.31 2.57 3.31
CA LEU A 298 -3.30 1.32 2.56
C LEU A 298 -3.93 1.47 1.17
N GLY A 299 -4.94 2.34 1.02
CA GLY A 299 -5.52 2.68 -0.28
C GLY A 299 -4.51 3.33 -1.21
N TYR A 300 -3.67 4.26 -0.70
CA TYR A 300 -2.62 4.90 -1.52
C TYR A 300 -1.55 3.89 -1.96
N ILE A 301 -1.12 3.00 -1.05
CA ILE A 301 -0.15 1.94 -1.38
C ILE A 301 -0.73 0.94 -2.39
N LEU A 302 -2.00 0.56 -2.25
CA LEU A 302 -2.74 -0.24 -3.23
C LEU A 302 -2.70 0.39 -4.62
N GLY A 303 -3.06 1.68 -4.70
CA GLY A 303 -3.02 2.47 -5.92
C GLY A 303 -1.60 2.51 -6.50
N THR A 304 -0.59 2.77 -5.67
CA THR A 304 0.82 2.81 -6.08
C THR A 304 1.28 1.50 -6.70
N SER A 305 1.00 0.37 -6.06
CA SER A 305 1.43 -0.96 -6.55
C SER A 305 0.71 -1.39 -7.83
N SER A 306 -0.33 -0.67 -8.24
CA SER A 306 -1.14 -0.96 -9.43
C SER A 306 -1.32 0.26 -10.35
N ASP A 307 -0.46 1.24 -10.21
CA ASP A 307 -0.48 2.47 -11.00
C ASP A 307 0.13 2.24 -12.38
N ILE A 308 -0.73 2.22 -13.39
CA ILE A 308 -0.35 2.13 -14.81
C ILE A 308 -0.61 3.43 -15.58
N PHE A 309 -0.93 4.54 -14.88
CA PHE A 309 -1.27 5.81 -15.54
C PHE A 309 -0.04 6.46 -16.17
N ASN A 310 1.16 6.16 -15.69
CA ASN A 310 2.43 6.55 -16.30
C ASN A 310 2.55 6.10 -17.76
N GLU A 311 2.00 4.94 -18.14
CA GLU A 311 1.98 4.48 -19.54
C GLU A 311 1.19 5.42 -20.45
N LEU A 312 0.31 6.25 -19.87
CA LEU A 312 -0.52 7.21 -20.60
C LEU A 312 0.18 8.54 -20.92
N CYS A 313 1.35 8.79 -20.35
CA CYS A 313 2.04 10.08 -20.48
C CYS A 313 2.41 10.42 -21.94
N THR A 314 2.52 9.41 -22.82
CA THR A 314 2.69 9.62 -24.28
C THR A 314 1.37 9.58 -25.04
N THR A 315 0.28 9.09 -24.45
CA THR A 315 -0.98 8.78 -25.14
C THR A 315 -2.19 9.40 -24.46
N PHE A 316 -2.01 10.23 -23.45
CA PHE A 316 -3.08 10.83 -22.66
C PHE A 316 -4.24 11.44 -23.47
N PRO A 317 -4.03 12.03 -24.67
CA PRO A 317 -5.13 12.46 -25.53
C PRO A 317 -5.98 11.30 -26.10
N LEU A 318 -5.46 10.06 -26.08
CA LEU A 318 -6.12 8.88 -26.67
C LEU A 318 -6.90 8.05 -25.63
N VAL A 319 -6.77 8.35 -24.35
CA VAL A 319 -7.42 7.63 -23.25
C VAL A 319 -8.89 8.03 -23.08
N ALA A 320 -9.38 8.97 -23.88
CA ALA A 320 -10.82 9.23 -24.02
C ALA A 320 -11.63 7.97 -24.40
N ASP A 321 -10.94 6.92 -24.87
CA ASP A 321 -11.55 5.65 -25.26
C ASP A 321 -11.49 4.55 -24.18
N VAL A 322 -11.02 4.82 -22.93
CA VAL A 322 -11.22 3.93 -21.78
C VAL A 322 -12.46 4.39 -21.02
N PRO A 323 -13.67 4.00 -21.48
CA PRO A 323 -14.91 4.47 -20.89
C PRO A 323 -15.07 3.90 -19.49
N GLY A 324 -15.47 4.73 -18.56
CA GLY A 324 -15.84 4.32 -17.22
C GLY A 324 -14.78 4.66 -16.17
N ILE A 325 -13.61 4.04 -16.17
CA ILE A 325 -12.58 4.23 -15.13
C ILE A 325 -12.06 5.67 -15.12
N LEU A 326 -11.62 6.17 -16.27
CA LEU A 326 -11.13 7.55 -16.38
C LEU A 326 -12.24 8.59 -16.27
N ALA A 327 -13.46 8.26 -16.67
CA ALA A 327 -14.59 9.17 -16.49
C ALA A 327 -14.88 9.39 -14.99
N ASN A 328 -14.80 8.33 -14.18
CA ASN A 328 -15.01 8.41 -12.73
C ASN A 328 -13.87 9.17 -12.05
N ILE A 329 -12.62 8.86 -12.41
CA ILE A 329 -11.46 9.60 -11.92
C ILE A 329 -11.55 11.07 -12.35
N SER A 330 -11.85 11.35 -13.62
CA SER A 330 -12.00 12.73 -14.14
C SER A 330 -13.12 13.48 -13.44
N ALA A 331 -14.24 12.82 -13.09
CA ALA A 331 -15.34 13.44 -12.37
C ALA A 331 -14.94 13.86 -10.95
N ILE A 332 -14.13 13.05 -10.26
CA ILE A 332 -13.59 13.38 -8.94
C ILE A 332 -12.56 14.51 -9.08
N VAL A 333 -11.64 14.40 -10.02
CA VAL A 333 -10.64 15.45 -10.30
C VAL A 333 -11.33 16.79 -10.60
N ALA A 334 -12.43 16.79 -11.38
CA ALA A 334 -13.20 17.99 -11.66
C ALA A 334 -13.87 18.59 -10.42
N GLN A 335 -14.19 17.78 -9.40
CA GLN A 335 -14.73 18.26 -8.12
C GLN A 335 -13.64 18.85 -7.22
N THR A 336 -12.39 18.48 -7.42
CA THR A 336 -11.25 19.03 -6.68
C THR A 336 -10.79 20.38 -7.25
N HIS A 337 -11.68 21.32 -7.45
CA HIS A 337 -11.47 22.61 -8.12
C HIS A 337 -10.21 23.41 -7.74
N ALA A 338 -9.54 23.03 -6.66
CA ALA A 338 -8.29 23.63 -6.19
C ALA A 338 -7.03 22.97 -6.79
N LEU A 339 -7.16 21.84 -7.48
CA LEU A 339 -6.02 21.06 -7.97
C LEU A 339 -5.93 21.24 -9.49
N THR A 340 -5.01 22.07 -9.92
CA THR A 340 -4.80 22.39 -11.34
C THR A 340 -4.01 21.32 -12.09
N PHE A 341 -3.37 20.39 -11.37
CA PHE A 341 -2.56 19.34 -11.95
C PHE A 341 -2.44 18.13 -11.01
N MET A 342 -2.53 16.93 -11.57
CA MET A 342 -2.22 15.67 -10.87
C MET A 342 -1.20 14.90 -11.69
N ASP A 343 -0.08 14.54 -11.05
CA ASP A 343 0.91 13.68 -11.67
C ASP A 343 0.36 12.26 -11.87
N GLU A 344 0.90 11.59 -12.89
CA GLU A 344 0.51 10.23 -13.31
C GLU A 344 1.24 9.13 -12.51
N TYR A 345 1.94 9.51 -11.45
CA TYR A 345 2.73 8.60 -10.59
C TYR A 345 2.31 8.78 -9.13
N ALA A 346 2.56 7.74 -8.33
CA ALA A 346 2.51 7.92 -6.89
C ALA A 346 3.78 8.64 -6.41
N THR A 347 3.61 9.77 -5.74
CA THR A 347 4.72 10.58 -5.22
C THR A 347 4.90 10.36 -3.73
N TYR A 348 6.13 10.13 -3.30
CA TYR A 348 6.52 9.96 -1.91
C TYR A 348 7.68 10.89 -1.56
N PRO A 349 7.68 11.56 -0.38
CA PRO A 349 8.91 12.16 0.13
C PRO A 349 10.02 11.11 0.14
N ASN A 350 11.16 11.40 -0.50
CA ASN A 350 12.23 10.41 -0.59
C ASN A 350 12.93 10.24 0.77
N PRO A 351 12.76 9.10 1.47
CA PRO A 351 13.40 8.89 2.76
C PRO A 351 14.93 8.71 2.63
N PHE A 352 15.40 8.44 1.41
CA PHE A 352 16.81 8.20 1.09
C PHE A 352 17.52 9.44 0.51
N TYR A 353 16.85 10.60 0.55
CA TYR A 353 17.45 11.86 0.09
C TYR A 353 18.74 12.17 0.87
N LYS A 354 19.83 12.39 0.14
CA LYS A 354 21.19 12.56 0.65
C LYS A 354 21.73 11.39 1.49
N TYR A 355 21.07 10.23 1.46
CA TYR A 355 21.59 9.04 2.14
C TYR A 355 22.67 8.39 1.27
N THR A 356 23.90 8.38 1.76
CA THR A 356 25.10 8.09 0.96
C THR A 356 25.14 6.66 0.36
N HIS A 357 24.39 5.73 0.95
CA HIS A 357 24.29 4.35 0.46
C HIS A 357 23.27 4.19 -0.68
N SER A 358 22.38 5.15 -0.88
CA SER A 358 21.31 5.11 -1.88
C SER A 358 21.69 5.91 -3.13
N THR A 359 22.75 5.50 -3.80
CA THR A 359 23.44 6.25 -4.86
C THR A 359 22.54 6.63 -6.04
N LEU A 360 21.53 5.81 -6.34
CA LEU A 360 20.61 6.07 -7.45
C LEU A 360 19.61 7.19 -7.13
N VAL A 361 19.10 7.25 -5.89
CA VAL A 361 17.98 8.13 -5.54
C VAL A 361 18.35 9.24 -4.56
N GLN A 362 19.58 9.28 -4.04
CA GLN A 362 19.99 10.27 -3.01
C GLN A 362 19.92 11.73 -3.46
N ALA A 363 19.91 12.01 -4.76
CA ALA A 363 19.81 13.36 -5.29
C ALA A 363 18.36 13.86 -5.46
N GLN A 364 17.39 12.97 -5.40
CA GLN A 364 15.98 13.27 -5.63
C GLN A 364 15.28 13.56 -4.30
N PRO A 365 14.57 14.70 -4.15
CA PRO A 365 13.83 14.98 -2.91
C PRO A 365 12.56 14.14 -2.77
N GLU A 366 12.07 13.57 -3.88
CA GLU A 366 10.87 12.76 -3.98
C GLU A 366 11.15 11.47 -4.75
N LEU A 367 10.42 10.42 -4.43
CA LEU A 367 10.34 9.18 -5.22
C LEU A 367 9.03 9.19 -5.99
N THR A 368 9.08 8.74 -7.22
CA THR A 368 7.91 8.50 -8.07
C THR A 368 7.79 7.01 -8.32
N LEU A 369 6.67 6.43 -7.92
CA LEU A 369 6.44 4.98 -7.92
C LEU A 369 5.26 4.62 -8.81
N VAL A 370 5.36 3.46 -9.44
CA VAL A 370 4.37 2.90 -10.38
C VAL A 370 4.11 1.42 -10.10
N ASP A 371 3.29 0.77 -10.92
CA ASP A 371 2.93 -0.65 -10.82
C ASP A 371 4.17 -1.55 -10.73
N GLY A 372 4.17 -2.43 -9.73
CA GLY A 372 5.22 -3.43 -9.55
C GLY A 372 5.38 -4.39 -10.72
N GLY A 373 4.35 -4.58 -11.53
CA GLY A 373 4.34 -5.45 -12.71
C GLY A 373 5.14 -4.93 -13.89
N GLU A 374 5.43 -3.62 -13.94
CA GLU A 374 6.27 -3.02 -14.96
C GLU A 374 7.75 -3.44 -14.87
N SER A 375 8.14 -4.15 -13.80
CA SER A 375 9.46 -4.79 -13.65
C SER A 375 9.71 -5.97 -14.58
N HIS A 376 8.79 -6.28 -15.49
CA HIS A 376 8.77 -7.53 -16.25
C HIS A 376 8.66 -8.80 -15.39
N GLN A 377 8.30 -8.66 -14.12
CA GLN A 377 7.97 -9.74 -13.22
C GLN A 377 6.45 -9.80 -13.00
N ASN A 378 5.83 -10.85 -13.50
CA ASN A 378 4.40 -11.07 -13.23
C ASN A 378 4.11 -11.34 -11.74
N ASN A 379 5.05 -11.99 -11.07
CA ASN A 379 5.00 -12.27 -9.64
C ASN A 379 6.13 -11.55 -8.93
N PRO A 380 5.91 -10.97 -7.74
CA PRO A 380 6.96 -10.32 -6.98
C PRO A 380 7.91 -11.38 -6.38
N SER A 381 8.88 -11.84 -7.18
CA SER A 381 9.86 -12.83 -6.76
C SER A 381 11.12 -12.21 -6.15
N SER A 382 11.36 -10.91 -6.38
CA SER A 382 12.55 -10.22 -5.84
C SER A 382 12.64 -10.19 -4.32
N PRO A 383 11.56 -9.97 -3.54
CA PRO A 383 11.62 -10.04 -2.09
C PRO A 383 12.15 -11.36 -1.57
N SER A 384 11.94 -12.39 -2.36
CA SER A 384 12.30 -13.77 -2.07
C SER A 384 13.75 -14.13 -2.32
N SER A 385 14.38 -13.44 -3.26
CA SER A 385 15.78 -13.65 -3.62
C SER A 385 16.72 -12.78 -2.79
N SER A 386 16.20 -11.85 -1.99
CA SER A 386 17.00 -11.01 -1.11
C SER A 386 17.65 -11.82 0.02
N PRO A 387 18.91 -11.48 0.43
CA PRO A 387 19.51 -12.09 1.61
C PRO A 387 18.59 -11.90 2.80
N PRO A 388 18.36 -12.62 3.58
CA PRO A 388 17.95 -13.72 4.34
C PRO A 388 16.61 -14.40 3.92
N ALA A 389 15.83 -13.79 3.05
CA ALA A 389 14.64 -14.45 2.47
C ALA A 389 15.01 -15.53 1.43
N ALA A 390 16.28 -15.57 0.98
CA ALA A 390 16.79 -16.60 0.07
C ALA A 390 16.70 -18.04 0.60
N SER A 391 16.34 -18.24 1.88
CA SER A 391 16.02 -19.55 2.44
C SER A 391 14.55 -19.96 2.23
N ALA A 392 13.71 -19.05 1.69
CA ALA A 392 12.31 -19.38 1.41
C ALA A 392 12.17 -20.11 0.07
N SER A 393 11.40 -21.18 0.05
CA SER A 393 11.03 -21.88 -1.19
C SER A 393 9.73 -21.29 -1.72
N PHE A 394 9.72 -20.92 -3.01
CA PHE A 394 8.57 -20.26 -3.67
C PHE A 394 7.79 -21.26 -4.51
N TRP A 395 6.49 -21.06 -4.50
CA TRP A 395 5.50 -21.77 -5.30
C TRP A 395 4.72 -20.77 -6.15
#